data_24984c3731bc446db776c5beafa92d62
#
_entry.id   24984c3731bc446db776c5beafa92d62
#
_cell.length_a   1.000
_cell.length_b   1.000
_cell.length_c   1.000
_cell.angle_alpha   90.00
_cell.angle_beta   90.00
_cell.angle_gamma   90.00
#
_symmetry.space_group_name_H-M   'P 1'
#
loop_
_entity.id
_entity.type
_entity.pdbx_description
1 polymer ?
#
loop_
_entity_poly.entity_id
_entity_poly.type
_entity_poly.pdbx_seq_one_letter_code
_entity_poly.pdbx_strand_id
1 'polypeptide(L)'
;MSADQRVLVVGAGGLSSPVVRLLAERDIAQLTIVDDDVVDESNLHRQTLYTDADVGYSKIERAKIAVEAIRRGISVRTVEGRFLPETAMSLLRGHTMVIEGADNLATKFLVADAAHIAGVPAVQAGAVRWAGWAFCALPGSACLRCLFEDIPADRIETCAEAGVVGPVVGVLGALQAAIAFRLLEGERPRGELWHYDGLRGALRRTLVRRRGDCPLCNGEIQDLRVERYTAPCAA
;
A
#
# COMPACT_ATOMS: atom_id res chain seq x y z
N MET A 1 4.22 -23.93 5.02
CA MET A 1 4.40 -23.47 3.63
C MET A 1 4.57 -21.96 3.51
N SER A 2 5.28 -21.24 4.36
CA SER A 2 5.51 -19.80 4.16
C SER A 2 6.79 -19.28 4.78
N ALA A 3 7.73 -20.16 5.12
CA ALA A 3 9.01 -19.76 5.73
C ALA A 3 9.87 -18.81 4.86
N ASP A 4 9.49 -18.58 3.60
CA ASP A 4 10.21 -17.70 2.67
C ASP A 4 9.44 -16.42 2.28
N GLN A 5 8.25 -16.20 2.83
CA GLN A 5 7.44 -15.04 2.46
C GLN A 5 7.98 -13.76 3.12
N ARG A 6 8.36 -12.81 2.29
CA ARG A 6 8.88 -11.50 2.71
C ARG A 6 7.95 -10.41 2.19
N VAL A 7 7.34 -9.67 3.10
CA VAL A 7 6.35 -8.66 2.76
C VAL A 7 6.95 -7.27 2.96
N LEU A 8 6.86 -6.43 1.93
CA LEU A 8 7.19 -5.01 2.00
C LEU A 8 5.90 -4.21 2.22
N VAL A 9 5.87 -3.35 3.21
CA VAL A 9 4.80 -2.36 3.44
C VAL A 9 5.36 -0.97 3.21
N VAL A 10 4.79 -0.25 2.26
CA VAL A 10 5.15 1.13 1.92
C VAL A 10 4.13 2.08 2.55
N GLY A 11 4.59 2.92 3.45
CA GLY A 11 3.78 3.76 4.31
C GLY A 11 3.35 3.04 5.61
N ALA A 12 3.44 3.72 6.73
CA ALA A 12 3.04 3.25 8.07
C ALA A 12 1.83 4.06 8.62
N GLY A 13 0.94 4.49 7.72
CA GLY A 13 -0.23 5.30 8.02
C GLY A 13 -1.48 4.49 8.38
N GLY A 14 -2.65 5.09 8.10
CA GLY A 14 -3.94 4.52 8.47
C GLY A 14 -4.29 3.22 7.76
N LEU A 15 -4.07 3.12 6.45
CA LEU A 15 -4.29 1.89 5.68
C LEU A 15 -3.36 0.77 6.14
N SER A 16 -2.09 1.13 6.42
CA SER A 16 -1.08 0.15 6.85
C SER A 16 -1.25 -0.29 8.30
N SER A 17 -1.91 0.49 9.16
CA SER A 17 -2.10 0.12 10.58
C SER A 17 -2.76 -1.26 10.75
N PRO A 18 -3.94 -1.54 10.18
CA PRO A 18 -4.52 -2.89 10.27
C PRO A 18 -3.71 -3.93 9.48
N VAL A 19 -3.08 -3.56 8.35
CA VAL A 19 -2.23 -4.45 7.55
C VAL A 19 -1.07 -4.99 8.38
N VAL A 20 -0.28 -4.09 8.97
CA VAL A 20 0.91 -4.44 9.77
C VAL A 20 0.51 -5.31 10.97
N ARG A 21 -0.55 -4.92 11.68
CA ARG A 21 -1.07 -5.67 12.82
C ARG A 21 -1.46 -7.10 12.44
N LEU A 22 -2.25 -7.26 11.37
CA LEU A 22 -2.75 -8.57 10.93
C LEU A 22 -1.64 -9.45 10.33
N LEU A 23 -0.68 -8.86 9.62
CA LEU A 23 0.49 -9.59 9.11
C LEU A 23 1.41 -10.08 10.24
N ALA A 24 1.50 -9.35 11.36
CA ALA A 24 2.27 -9.77 12.53
C ALA A 24 1.78 -11.10 13.11
N GLU A 25 0.51 -11.45 12.92
CA GLU A 25 -0.07 -12.72 13.36
C GLU A 25 0.22 -13.90 12.40
N ARG A 26 0.77 -13.61 11.21
CA ARG A 26 1.04 -14.62 10.17
C ARG A 26 2.47 -15.16 10.23
N ASP A 27 2.61 -16.39 9.77
CA ASP A 27 3.92 -17.03 9.63
C ASP A 27 4.59 -16.57 8.34
N ILE A 28 5.29 -15.43 8.41
CA ILE A 28 6.08 -14.85 7.33
C ILE A 28 7.53 -14.75 7.77
N ALA A 29 8.46 -14.84 6.81
CA ALA A 29 9.90 -14.77 7.08
C ALA A 29 10.33 -13.37 7.52
N GLN A 30 9.78 -12.34 6.88
CA GLN A 30 10.14 -10.95 7.16
C GLN A 30 9.00 -10.00 6.84
N LEU A 31 8.83 -9.00 7.70
CA LEU A 31 8.03 -7.80 7.45
C LEU A 31 8.96 -6.61 7.35
N THR A 32 9.01 -5.96 6.18
CA THR A 32 9.75 -4.70 5.99
C THR A 32 8.76 -3.55 5.95
N ILE A 33 9.02 -2.48 6.70
CA ILE A 33 8.16 -1.28 6.78
C ILE A 33 9.01 -0.06 6.38
N VAL A 34 8.51 0.72 5.42
CA VAL A 34 9.16 1.94 4.90
C VAL A 34 8.27 3.13 5.17
N ASP A 35 8.76 4.11 5.91
CA ASP A 35 8.09 5.40 6.20
C ASP A 35 9.13 6.39 6.73
N ASP A 36 8.92 7.69 6.55
CA ASP A 36 9.83 8.75 7.05
C ASP A 36 9.15 9.69 8.06
N ASP A 37 7.90 9.43 8.42
CA ASP A 37 7.12 10.28 9.30
C ASP A 37 7.31 9.95 10.79
N VAL A 38 6.90 10.90 11.60
CA VAL A 38 6.66 10.73 13.04
C VAL A 38 5.16 10.55 13.32
N VAL A 39 4.86 9.96 14.47
CA VAL A 39 3.47 9.85 14.94
C VAL A 39 2.96 11.23 15.35
N ASP A 40 1.83 11.64 14.78
CA ASP A 40 1.18 12.91 15.07
C ASP A 40 -0.21 12.65 15.69
N GLU A 41 -0.58 13.42 16.70
CA GLU A 41 -1.86 13.31 17.41
C GLU A 41 -3.05 13.36 16.45
N SER A 42 -3.00 14.24 15.46
CA SER A 42 -4.05 14.41 14.44
C SER A 42 -4.28 13.16 13.58
N ASN A 43 -3.38 12.21 13.62
CA ASN A 43 -3.44 10.98 12.84
C ASN A 43 -4.04 9.79 13.62
N LEU A 44 -4.08 9.85 14.96
CA LEU A 44 -4.45 8.73 15.82
C LEU A 44 -5.88 8.22 15.57
N HIS A 45 -6.79 9.09 15.15
CA HIS A 45 -8.16 8.70 14.81
C HIS A 45 -8.28 7.67 13.68
N ARG A 46 -7.21 7.46 12.89
CA ARG A 46 -7.16 6.48 11.78
C ARG A 46 -5.92 5.60 11.77
N GLN A 47 -4.86 5.96 12.50
CA GLN A 47 -3.61 5.20 12.58
C GLN A 47 -3.58 4.34 13.85
N THR A 48 -4.42 3.32 13.89
CA THR A 48 -4.70 2.49 15.07
C THR A 48 -3.52 1.61 15.53
N LEU A 49 -2.41 1.66 14.85
CA LEU A 49 -1.16 1.00 15.27
C LEU A 49 -0.47 1.75 16.42
N TYR A 50 -0.77 3.04 16.57
CA TYR A 50 -0.14 3.96 17.51
C TYR A 50 -1.12 4.42 18.59
N THR A 51 -0.55 4.93 19.68
CA THR A 51 -1.25 5.50 20.84
C THR A 51 -0.74 6.92 21.13
N ASP A 52 -1.41 7.63 22.04
CA ASP A 52 -0.97 8.95 22.51
C ASP A 52 0.49 8.94 23.03
N ALA A 53 0.91 7.83 23.63
CA ALA A 53 2.28 7.67 24.15
C ALA A 53 3.34 7.60 23.03
N ASP A 54 2.92 7.39 21.79
CA ASP A 54 3.82 7.28 20.64
C ASP A 54 4.00 8.61 19.89
N VAL A 55 3.24 9.66 20.26
CA VAL A 55 3.31 10.97 19.60
C VAL A 55 4.72 11.55 19.66
N GLY A 56 5.22 12.00 18.51
CA GLY A 56 6.57 12.56 18.33
C GLY A 56 7.66 11.51 18.05
N TYR A 57 7.38 10.23 18.18
CA TYR A 57 8.33 9.16 17.82
C TYR A 57 8.19 8.71 16.37
N SER A 58 9.25 8.12 15.83
CA SER A 58 9.27 7.55 14.47
C SER A 58 8.17 6.50 14.30
N LYS A 59 7.35 6.62 13.24
CA LYS A 59 6.29 5.66 12.92
C LYS A 59 6.83 4.24 12.75
N ILE A 60 7.95 4.08 12.05
CA ILE A 60 8.51 2.74 11.80
C ILE A 60 9.07 2.09 13.06
N GLU A 61 9.65 2.86 13.99
CA GLU A 61 10.11 2.34 15.27
C GLU A 61 8.93 1.87 16.12
N ARG A 62 7.86 2.68 16.20
CA ARG A 62 6.65 2.31 16.96
C ARG A 62 5.92 1.14 16.30
N ALA A 63 5.85 1.09 14.98
CA ALA A 63 5.31 -0.05 14.26
C ALA A 63 6.08 -1.34 14.56
N LYS A 64 7.41 -1.29 14.59
CA LYS A 64 8.24 -2.44 14.97
C LYS A 64 7.94 -2.91 16.38
N ILE A 65 7.88 -2.02 17.35
CA ILE A 65 7.53 -2.34 18.75
C ILE A 65 6.15 -3.00 18.82
N ALA A 66 5.16 -2.44 18.11
CA ALA A 66 3.80 -2.99 18.08
C ALA A 66 3.77 -4.41 17.48
N VAL A 67 4.51 -4.67 16.39
CA VAL A 67 4.61 -5.99 15.77
C VAL A 67 5.29 -6.99 16.71
N GLU A 68 6.40 -6.62 17.35
CA GLU A 68 7.13 -7.48 18.29
C GLU A 68 6.31 -7.80 19.55
N ALA A 69 5.41 -6.90 19.95
CA ALA A 69 4.47 -7.14 21.04
C ALA A 69 3.36 -8.17 20.69
N ILE A 70 2.94 -8.20 19.41
CA ILE A 70 1.96 -9.18 18.90
C ILE A 70 2.61 -10.55 18.76
N ARG A 71 3.77 -10.61 18.11
CA ARG A 71 4.49 -11.86 17.85
C ARG A 71 5.97 -11.70 18.13
N ARG A 72 6.46 -12.35 19.17
CA ARG A 72 7.90 -12.41 19.46
C ARG A 72 8.64 -13.22 18.40
N GLY A 73 9.79 -12.72 17.99
CA GLY A 73 10.68 -13.42 17.04
C GLY A 73 10.32 -13.28 15.57
N ILE A 74 9.31 -12.49 15.21
CA ILE A 74 9.11 -12.10 13.81
C ILE A 74 10.27 -11.19 13.36
N SER A 75 10.82 -11.44 12.16
CA SER A 75 11.84 -10.56 11.59
C SER A 75 11.18 -9.27 11.07
N VAL A 76 11.37 -8.17 11.78
CA VAL A 76 10.92 -6.84 11.35
C VAL A 76 12.11 -6.00 10.95
N ARG A 77 12.11 -5.57 9.68
CA ARG A 77 13.05 -4.60 9.14
C ARG A 77 12.34 -3.26 8.96
N THR A 78 12.90 -2.21 9.51
CA THR A 78 12.44 -0.83 9.29
C THR A 78 13.40 -0.10 8.36
N VAL A 79 12.85 0.72 7.47
CA VAL A 79 13.61 1.58 6.57
C VAL A 79 13.06 2.99 6.72
N GLU A 80 13.84 3.85 7.35
CA GLU A 80 13.52 5.27 7.46
C GLU A 80 13.77 5.95 6.12
N GLY A 81 12.72 6.49 5.53
CA GLY A 81 12.77 7.16 4.24
C GLY A 81 11.54 6.90 3.40
N ARG A 82 11.52 7.54 2.24
CA ARG A 82 10.45 7.41 1.24
C ARG A 82 10.74 6.32 0.24
N PHE A 83 9.66 5.75 -0.30
CA PHE A 83 9.76 4.91 -1.48
C PHE A 83 9.93 5.81 -2.71
N LEU A 84 11.17 5.94 -3.21
CA LEU A 84 11.57 6.84 -4.28
C LEU A 84 11.98 6.04 -5.53
N PRO A 85 11.94 6.62 -6.74
CA PRO A 85 12.37 5.96 -7.97
C PRO A 85 13.76 5.33 -7.87
N GLU A 86 14.71 6.01 -7.21
CA GLU A 86 16.11 5.57 -7.05
C GLU A 86 16.25 4.37 -6.12
N THR A 87 15.34 4.24 -5.14
CA THR A 87 15.40 3.19 -4.10
C THR A 87 14.41 2.05 -4.33
N ALA A 88 13.37 2.27 -5.14
CA ALA A 88 12.25 1.37 -5.32
C ALA A 88 12.66 -0.07 -5.67
N MET A 89 13.51 -0.23 -6.68
CA MET A 89 13.94 -1.55 -7.13
C MET A 89 14.81 -2.27 -6.09
N SER A 90 15.61 -1.54 -5.33
CA SER A 90 16.42 -2.11 -4.25
C SER A 90 15.55 -2.53 -3.05
N LEU A 91 14.51 -1.75 -2.74
CA LEU A 91 13.55 -2.05 -1.69
C LEU A 91 12.68 -3.28 -2.04
N LEU A 92 12.30 -3.44 -3.31
CA LEU A 92 11.50 -4.60 -3.76
C LEU A 92 12.32 -5.89 -3.82
N ARG A 93 13.64 -5.79 -3.94
CA ARG A 93 14.50 -6.97 -4.12
C ARG A 93 14.35 -7.97 -2.98
N GLY A 94 13.99 -9.21 -3.33
CA GLY A 94 13.84 -10.32 -2.39
C GLY A 94 12.52 -10.31 -1.62
N HIS A 95 11.61 -9.35 -1.85
CA HIS A 95 10.25 -9.41 -1.32
C HIS A 95 9.33 -10.19 -2.27
N THR A 96 8.40 -10.92 -1.69
CA THR A 96 7.43 -11.77 -2.42
C THR A 96 6.13 -11.05 -2.70
N MET A 97 5.87 -9.93 -2.02
CA MET A 97 4.79 -9.00 -2.30
C MET A 97 5.09 -7.63 -1.73
N VAL A 98 4.42 -6.60 -2.27
CA VAL A 98 4.39 -5.26 -1.69
C VAL A 98 2.95 -4.86 -1.39
N ILE A 99 2.75 -4.23 -0.23
CA ILE A 99 1.48 -3.63 0.17
C ILE A 99 1.70 -2.13 0.28
N GLU A 100 0.87 -1.38 -0.41
CA GLU A 100 1.01 0.07 -0.48
C GLU A 100 -0.15 0.74 0.29
N GLY A 101 0.19 1.61 1.23
CA GLY A 101 -0.73 2.35 2.08
C GLY A 101 -0.40 3.84 2.18
N ALA A 102 0.32 4.39 1.19
CA ALA A 102 0.58 5.83 1.12
C ALA A 102 -0.69 6.62 0.80
N ASP A 103 -0.71 7.89 1.14
CA ASP A 103 -1.84 8.81 0.98
C ASP A 103 -1.78 9.68 -0.27
N ASN A 104 -0.74 9.51 -1.09
CA ASN A 104 -0.52 10.29 -2.30
C ASN A 104 -0.44 9.43 -3.56
N LEU A 105 -0.92 9.95 -4.68
CA LEU A 105 -0.98 9.24 -5.95
C LEU A 105 0.40 8.95 -6.54
N ALA A 106 1.36 9.84 -6.38
CA ALA A 106 2.71 9.67 -6.89
C ALA A 106 3.34 8.37 -6.36
N THR A 107 3.31 8.16 -5.05
CA THR A 107 3.79 6.93 -4.43
C THR A 107 2.98 5.69 -4.86
N LYS A 108 1.64 5.82 -5.00
CA LYS A 108 0.80 4.70 -5.47
C LYS A 108 1.19 4.23 -6.86
N PHE A 109 1.37 5.17 -7.80
CA PHE A 109 1.79 4.84 -9.17
C PHE A 109 3.23 4.32 -9.20
N LEU A 110 4.14 4.92 -8.42
CA LEU A 110 5.52 4.46 -8.33
C LEU A 110 5.61 3.02 -7.81
N VAL A 111 4.89 2.68 -6.73
CA VAL A 111 4.85 1.31 -6.21
C VAL A 111 4.25 0.35 -7.23
N ALA A 112 3.17 0.74 -7.93
CA ALA A 112 2.56 -0.08 -8.97
C ALA A 112 3.50 -0.37 -10.13
N ASP A 113 4.17 0.66 -10.64
CA ASP A 113 5.10 0.53 -11.77
C ASP A 113 6.32 -0.30 -11.36
N ALA A 114 6.92 0.00 -10.20
CA ALA A 114 8.07 -0.72 -9.68
C ALA A 114 7.78 -2.20 -9.43
N ALA A 115 6.64 -2.51 -8.81
CA ALA A 115 6.20 -3.87 -8.56
C ALA A 115 5.95 -4.64 -9.86
N HIS A 116 5.33 -4.00 -10.87
CA HIS A 116 5.12 -4.59 -12.18
C HIS A 116 6.44 -4.92 -12.88
N ILE A 117 7.39 -3.97 -12.91
CA ILE A 117 8.73 -4.14 -13.51
C ILE A 117 9.51 -5.23 -12.77
N ALA A 118 9.42 -5.27 -11.44
CA ALA A 118 10.09 -6.28 -10.61
C ALA A 118 9.42 -7.66 -10.66
N GLY A 119 8.21 -7.77 -11.25
CA GLY A 119 7.43 -9.02 -11.23
C GLY A 119 6.90 -9.40 -9.85
N VAL A 120 6.72 -8.43 -8.95
CA VAL A 120 6.25 -8.62 -7.57
C VAL A 120 4.75 -8.31 -7.48
N PRO A 121 3.92 -9.16 -6.85
CA PRO A 121 2.53 -8.84 -6.54
C PRO A 121 2.40 -7.55 -5.73
N ALA A 122 1.43 -6.68 -6.09
CA ALA A 122 1.13 -5.45 -5.37
C ALA A 122 -0.32 -5.44 -4.86
N VAL A 123 -0.50 -5.13 -3.59
CA VAL A 123 -1.81 -4.89 -2.97
C VAL A 123 -1.89 -3.43 -2.58
N GLN A 124 -2.80 -2.70 -3.19
CA GLN A 124 -2.92 -1.26 -3.05
C GLN A 124 -4.31 -0.87 -2.57
N ALA A 125 -4.43 0.25 -1.87
CA ALA A 125 -5.71 0.81 -1.48
C ALA A 125 -5.68 2.34 -1.50
N GLY A 126 -6.86 2.94 -1.58
CA GLY A 126 -7.06 4.36 -1.43
C GLY A 126 -8.37 4.65 -0.71
N ALA A 127 -8.36 5.67 0.15
CA ALA A 127 -9.54 6.12 0.89
C ALA A 127 -9.71 7.64 0.75
N VAL A 128 -10.92 8.09 0.49
CA VAL A 128 -11.30 9.50 0.49
C VAL A 128 -12.67 9.63 1.15
N ARG A 129 -12.77 10.46 2.19
CA ARG A 129 -14.02 10.68 2.92
C ARG A 129 -14.64 9.34 3.38
N TRP A 130 -15.82 9.00 2.90
CA TRP A 130 -16.58 7.81 3.25
C TRP A 130 -16.41 6.64 2.28
N ALA A 131 -15.57 6.75 1.27
CA ALA A 131 -15.41 5.73 0.24
C ALA A 131 -13.95 5.37 0.01
N GLY A 132 -13.73 4.23 -0.64
CA GLY A 132 -12.40 3.84 -1.06
C GLY A 132 -12.39 2.52 -1.82
N TRP A 133 -11.18 2.06 -2.09
CA TRP A 133 -10.95 0.87 -2.88
C TRP A 133 -9.71 0.10 -2.37
N ALA A 134 -9.70 -1.20 -2.63
CA ALA A 134 -8.51 -2.05 -2.51
C ALA A 134 -8.34 -2.86 -3.80
N PHE A 135 -7.13 -2.99 -4.29
CA PHE A 135 -6.82 -3.58 -5.58
C PHE A 135 -5.62 -4.52 -5.50
N CYS A 136 -5.68 -5.64 -6.23
CA CYS A 136 -4.60 -6.60 -6.35
C CYS A 136 -4.09 -6.66 -7.78
N ALA A 137 -2.85 -6.22 -7.99
CA ALA A 137 -2.12 -6.36 -9.24
C ALA A 137 -1.12 -7.51 -9.13
N LEU A 138 -1.23 -8.49 -10.02
CA LEU A 138 -0.29 -9.61 -10.14
C LEU A 138 0.48 -9.51 -11.45
N PRO A 139 1.69 -10.08 -11.54
CA PRO A 139 2.40 -10.21 -12.79
C PRO A 139 1.51 -10.83 -13.87
N GLY A 140 1.41 -10.15 -15.03
CA GLY A 140 0.55 -10.55 -16.14
C GLY A 140 -0.94 -10.27 -15.98
N SER A 141 -1.39 -9.64 -14.88
CA SER A 141 -2.77 -9.14 -14.71
C SER A 141 -2.87 -7.64 -15.02
N ALA A 142 -4.08 -7.07 -14.85
CA ALA A 142 -4.26 -5.62 -14.86
C ALA A 142 -3.40 -4.97 -13.77
N CYS A 143 -2.78 -3.84 -14.07
CA CYS A 143 -2.01 -3.01 -13.14
C CYS A 143 -2.83 -1.76 -12.75
N LEU A 144 -2.26 -0.93 -11.86
CA LEU A 144 -2.93 0.32 -11.44
C LEU A 144 -3.21 1.26 -12.61
N ARG A 145 -2.30 1.30 -13.63
CA ARG A 145 -2.52 2.09 -14.84
C ARG A 145 -3.64 1.55 -15.75
N CYS A 146 -4.00 0.28 -15.62
CA CYS A 146 -5.22 -0.23 -16.25
C CYS A 146 -6.50 0.30 -15.58
N LEU A 147 -6.41 0.68 -14.30
CA LEU A 147 -7.53 1.18 -13.51
C LEU A 147 -7.66 2.71 -13.59
N PHE A 148 -6.55 3.45 -13.44
CA PHE A 148 -6.55 4.91 -13.30
C PHE A 148 -5.77 5.65 -14.40
N GLU A 149 -5.28 4.94 -15.43
CA GLU A 149 -4.49 5.47 -16.55
C GLU A 149 -3.18 6.13 -16.14
N ASP A 150 -3.22 7.32 -15.58
CA ASP A 150 -2.06 8.08 -15.11
C ASP A 150 -2.41 8.93 -13.90
N ILE A 151 -1.39 9.58 -13.32
CA ILE A 151 -1.57 10.60 -12.30
C ILE A 151 -2.30 11.77 -12.97
N PRO A 152 -3.47 12.17 -12.46
CA PRO A 152 -4.21 13.30 -13.04
C PRO A 152 -3.38 14.57 -13.04
N ALA A 153 -3.45 15.33 -14.14
CA ALA A 153 -2.79 16.62 -14.28
C ALA A 153 -3.40 17.69 -13.36
N ASP A 154 -4.71 17.57 -13.08
CA ASP A 154 -5.39 18.48 -12.16
C ASP A 154 -5.06 18.11 -10.71
N ARG A 155 -5.02 19.15 -9.86
CA ARG A 155 -4.82 18.95 -8.42
C ARG A 155 -5.97 18.11 -7.85
N ILE A 156 -5.66 16.87 -7.48
CA ILE A 156 -6.57 16.06 -6.69
C ILE A 156 -6.29 16.34 -5.21
N GLU A 157 -7.35 16.61 -4.46
CA GLU A 157 -7.26 16.71 -3.00
C GLU A 157 -6.62 15.42 -2.45
N THR A 158 -5.55 15.59 -1.69
CA THR A 158 -4.95 14.46 -0.97
C THR A 158 -5.91 13.94 0.10
N CYS A 159 -5.67 12.73 0.60
CA CYS A 159 -6.43 12.20 1.73
C CYS A 159 -6.39 13.12 2.95
N ALA A 160 -5.30 13.88 3.12
CA ALA A 160 -5.15 14.87 4.20
C ALA A 160 -6.04 16.10 3.98
N GLU A 161 -6.16 16.59 2.74
CA GLU A 161 -6.98 17.76 2.40
C GLU A 161 -8.47 17.44 2.33
N ALA A 162 -8.84 16.35 1.67
CA ALA A 162 -10.24 15.90 1.55
C ALA A 162 -10.81 15.34 2.87
N GLY A 163 -9.92 14.91 3.77
CA GLY A 163 -10.24 14.17 4.96
C GLY A 163 -10.59 12.71 4.70
N VAL A 164 -10.43 11.88 5.71
CA VAL A 164 -10.79 10.47 5.69
C VAL A 164 -11.49 10.08 7.00
N VAL A 165 -12.43 9.18 6.91
CA VAL A 165 -13.12 8.62 8.07
C VAL A 165 -12.34 7.39 8.55
N GLY A 166 -11.88 7.39 9.80
CA GLY A 166 -11.05 6.32 10.36
C GLY A 166 -11.59 4.90 10.14
N PRO A 167 -12.85 4.59 10.45
CA PRO A 167 -13.47 3.30 10.16
C PRO A 167 -13.37 2.88 8.68
N VAL A 168 -13.51 3.81 7.72
CA VAL A 168 -13.35 3.50 6.28
C VAL A 168 -11.93 3.05 5.97
N VAL A 169 -10.96 3.77 6.49
CA VAL A 169 -9.53 3.43 6.35
C VAL A 169 -9.24 2.06 6.97
N GLY A 170 -9.82 1.80 8.16
CA GLY A 170 -9.69 0.51 8.84
C GLY A 170 -10.24 -0.67 8.02
N VAL A 171 -11.43 -0.52 7.41
CA VAL A 171 -12.02 -1.54 6.54
C VAL A 171 -11.16 -1.80 5.32
N LEU A 172 -10.65 -0.75 4.67
CA LEU A 172 -9.82 -0.89 3.46
C LEU A 172 -8.46 -1.53 3.76
N GLY A 173 -7.82 -1.17 4.88
CA GLY A 173 -6.60 -1.83 5.30
C GLY A 173 -6.82 -3.30 5.69
N ALA A 174 -7.95 -3.64 6.32
CA ALA A 174 -8.33 -5.02 6.57
C ALA A 174 -8.56 -5.81 5.27
N LEU A 175 -9.15 -5.19 4.24
CA LEU A 175 -9.27 -5.78 2.91
C LEU A 175 -7.92 -6.01 2.23
N GLN A 176 -6.98 -5.06 2.34
CA GLN A 176 -5.60 -5.27 1.87
C GLN A 176 -4.95 -6.48 2.57
N ALA A 177 -5.09 -6.59 3.89
CA ALA A 177 -4.58 -7.72 4.64
C ALA A 177 -5.23 -9.04 4.21
N ALA A 178 -6.54 -9.06 3.99
CA ALA A 178 -7.26 -10.24 3.53
C ALA A 178 -6.78 -10.69 2.13
N ILE A 179 -6.56 -9.75 1.21
CA ILE A 179 -5.98 -10.02 -0.12
C ILE A 179 -4.55 -10.58 0.03
N ALA A 180 -3.73 -9.96 0.89
CA ALA A 180 -2.37 -10.41 1.16
C ALA A 180 -2.36 -11.85 1.73
N PHE A 181 -3.29 -12.18 2.63
CA PHE A 181 -3.41 -13.54 3.18
C PHE A 181 -3.72 -14.57 2.10
N ARG A 182 -4.63 -14.27 1.18
CA ARG A 182 -4.94 -15.14 0.04
C ARG A 182 -3.71 -15.37 -0.84
N LEU A 183 -2.88 -14.32 -1.04
CA LEU A 183 -1.60 -14.45 -1.75
C LEU A 183 -0.61 -15.34 -0.99
N LEU A 184 -0.49 -15.19 0.33
CA LEU A 184 0.35 -16.04 1.19
C LEU A 184 -0.10 -17.52 1.15
N GLU A 185 -1.38 -17.77 1.00
CA GLU A 185 -2.00 -19.10 0.87
C GLU A 185 -1.91 -19.66 -0.55
N GLY A 186 -1.31 -18.92 -1.49
CA GLY A 186 -1.07 -19.37 -2.87
C GLY A 186 -2.20 -19.03 -3.84
N GLU A 187 -3.25 -18.35 -3.41
CA GLU A 187 -4.28 -17.86 -4.32
C GLU A 187 -3.73 -16.76 -5.26
N ARG A 188 -4.45 -16.53 -6.35
CA ARG A 188 -4.07 -15.54 -7.36
C ARG A 188 -5.24 -14.60 -7.68
N PRO A 189 -5.57 -13.63 -6.81
CA PRO A 189 -6.70 -12.69 -6.98
C PRO A 189 -6.40 -11.64 -8.06
N ARG A 190 -6.23 -12.08 -9.30
CA ARG A 190 -5.79 -11.27 -10.45
C ARG A 190 -6.78 -10.18 -10.81
N GLY A 191 -6.38 -8.91 -10.68
CA GLY A 191 -7.19 -7.76 -11.07
C GLY A 191 -8.42 -7.57 -10.20
N GLU A 192 -8.51 -8.19 -9.03
CA GLU A 192 -9.62 -7.97 -8.11
C GLU A 192 -9.56 -6.55 -7.56
N LEU A 193 -10.66 -5.83 -7.74
CA LEU A 193 -10.92 -4.50 -7.23
C LEU A 193 -12.12 -4.54 -6.29
N TRP A 194 -11.92 -4.10 -5.08
CA TRP A 194 -12.94 -3.95 -4.06
C TRP A 194 -13.26 -2.47 -3.87
N HIS A 195 -14.53 -2.10 -4.01
CA HIS A 195 -15.04 -0.77 -3.68
C HIS A 195 -15.81 -0.84 -2.38
N TYR A 196 -15.56 0.10 -1.49
CA TYR A 196 -16.26 0.26 -0.24
C TYR A 196 -16.94 1.64 -0.19
N ASP A 197 -18.23 1.66 0.05
CA ASP A 197 -19.05 2.85 0.32
C ASP A 197 -19.46 2.79 1.80
N GLY A 198 -18.77 3.55 2.63
CA GLY A 198 -18.99 3.56 4.08
C GLY A 198 -20.30 4.23 4.48
N LEU A 199 -20.87 5.13 3.65
CA LEU A 199 -22.19 5.72 3.91
C LEU A 199 -23.31 4.70 3.75
N ARG A 200 -23.19 3.79 2.78
CA ARG A 200 -24.17 2.74 2.51
C ARG A 200 -23.83 1.41 3.17
N GLY A 201 -22.63 1.29 3.75
CA GLY A 201 -22.13 0.00 4.27
C GLY A 201 -21.99 -1.06 3.17
N ALA A 202 -21.76 -0.64 1.92
CA ALA A 202 -21.73 -1.52 0.77
C ALA A 202 -20.30 -1.87 0.36
N LEU A 203 -20.04 -3.17 0.15
CA LEU A 203 -18.79 -3.69 -0.38
C LEU A 203 -19.05 -4.38 -1.72
N ARG A 204 -18.36 -3.95 -2.76
CA ARG A 204 -18.53 -4.47 -4.13
C ARG A 204 -17.20 -4.94 -4.68
N ARG A 205 -17.16 -6.18 -5.19
CA ARG A 205 -16.01 -6.74 -5.92
C ARG A 205 -16.26 -6.65 -7.42
N THR A 206 -15.24 -6.18 -8.15
CA THR A 206 -15.19 -6.18 -9.62
C THR A 206 -13.85 -6.73 -10.10
N LEU A 207 -13.77 -7.10 -11.37
CA LEU A 207 -12.53 -7.54 -12.00
C LEU A 207 -12.06 -6.51 -13.01
N VAL A 208 -10.88 -5.97 -12.81
CA VAL A 208 -10.22 -5.08 -13.77
C VAL A 208 -9.48 -5.94 -14.81
N ARG A 209 -9.70 -5.65 -16.08
CA ARG A 209 -8.99 -6.28 -17.20
C ARG A 209 -7.82 -5.42 -17.64
N ARG A 210 -6.78 -6.04 -18.20
CA ARG A 210 -5.71 -5.30 -18.86
C ARG A 210 -6.30 -4.46 -19.99
N ARG A 211 -5.92 -3.18 -20.05
CA ARG A 211 -6.21 -2.33 -21.18
C ARG A 211 -5.22 -2.62 -22.32
N GLY A 212 -5.71 -2.63 -23.55
CA GLY A 212 -4.88 -2.88 -24.72
C GLY A 212 -3.84 -1.77 -24.98
N ASP A 213 -4.10 -0.57 -24.50
CA ASP A 213 -3.28 0.64 -24.62
C ASP A 213 -2.51 1.00 -23.34
N CYS A 214 -2.47 0.13 -22.33
CA CYS A 214 -1.78 0.42 -21.09
C CYS A 214 -0.25 0.42 -21.30
N PRO A 215 0.45 1.56 -21.11
CA PRO A 215 1.87 1.68 -21.43
C PRO A 215 2.75 0.80 -20.52
N LEU A 216 2.36 0.60 -19.27
CA LEU A 216 3.10 -0.28 -18.36
C LEU A 216 2.94 -1.75 -18.75
N CYS A 217 1.69 -2.20 -19.00
CA CYS A 217 1.43 -3.59 -19.37
C CYS A 217 2.00 -3.95 -20.77
N ASN A 218 2.14 -2.98 -21.67
CA ASN A 218 2.70 -3.18 -23.00
C ASN A 218 4.23 -3.02 -23.04
N GLY A 219 4.86 -2.71 -21.89
CA GLY A 219 6.31 -2.62 -21.78
C GLY A 219 6.90 -1.31 -22.32
N GLU A 220 6.09 -0.26 -22.49
CA GLU A 220 6.57 1.08 -22.84
C GLU A 220 7.22 1.78 -21.64
N ILE A 221 6.70 1.48 -20.42
CA ILE A 221 7.31 1.92 -19.16
C ILE A 221 8.21 0.80 -18.64
N GLN A 222 9.53 1.00 -18.76
CA GLN A 222 10.54 0.03 -18.33
C GLN A 222 11.47 0.57 -17.25
N ASP A 223 11.36 1.86 -16.92
CA ASP A 223 12.17 2.57 -15.94
C ASP A 223 11.30 3.43 -15.00
N LEU A 224 11.89 3.85 -13.89
CA LEU A 224 11.24 4.68 -12.88
C LEU A 224 11.84 6.09 -12.91
N ARG A 225 11.39 6.92 -13.88
CA ARG A 225 11.84 8.31 -13.99
C ARG A 225 11.10 9.20 -13.01
N VAL A 226 11.83 10.06 -12.30
CA VAL A 226 11.30 10.98 -11.29
C VAL A 226 10.16 11.84 -11.83
N GLU A 227 10.31 12.34 -13.06
CA GLU A 227 9.35 13.23 -13.73
C GLU A 227 7.96 12.60 -13.90
N ARG A 228 7.90 11.26 -13.95
CA ARG A 228 6.62 10.52 -14.07
C ARG A 228 5.79 10.54 -12.78
N TYR A 229 6.43 10.78 -11.63
CA TYR A 229 5.81 10.74 -10.31
C TYR A 229 5.79 12.11 -9.62
N THR A 230 6.19 13.15 -10.31
CA THR A 230 5.99 14.52 -9.86
C THR A 230 4.64 15.01 -10.38
N ALA A 231 3.78 15.51 -9.48
CA ALA A 231 2.60 16.25 -9.95
C ALA A 231 3.08 17.42 -10.81
N PRO A 232 2.48 17.69 -11.97
CA PRO A 232 2.81 18.88 -12.73
C PRO A 232 2.61 20.10 -11.81
N CYS A 233 3.66 20.91 -11.65
CA CYS A 233 3.51 22.20 -10.97
C CYS A 233 2.43 22.97 -11.72
N ALA A 234 1.34 23.33 -11.03
CA ALA A 234 0.40 24.28 -11.59
C ALA A 234 1.17 25.56 -11.92
N ALA A 235 1.22 25.89 -13.22
CA ALA A 235 1.80 27.14 -13.72
C ALA A 235 0.93 28.32 -13.29
#